data_37db145fa3293368247f04e199ceadd0
#
_entry.id   37db145fa3293368247f04e199ceadd0
#
_cell.length_a   1.000
_cell.length_b   1.000
_cell.length_c   1.000
_cell.angle_alpha   90.00
_cell.angle_beta   90.00
_cell.angle_gamma   90.00
#
_symmetry.space_group_name_H-M   'P 1'
#
loop_
_entity.id
_entity.type
_entity.pdbx_description
1 polymer ?
#
loop_
_entity_poly.entity_id
_entity_poly.type
_entity_poly.pdbx_seq_one_letter_code
_entity_poly.pdbx_strand_id
1 'polypeptide(L)'
;MNDSIHPIASLLAAAARFITGVQVQWAGCEPSVRQRIYFANHTSHLDFVVLWSALPAEIRARTRPIAAKDYWEETPLRRYLAAKVFKAVLVERGVMPKGKNHEEGRFAGRSLIEEMAGALGGEHSLILFPEGTRGSGEKVRTFRGGLFHLALRRPDVELVPAYMENLNRILPKGEFVPVPMLSLLTFGKPIQVEAHEGKDEFLERAREAVSSLRRIGSA
;
A
#
# COMPACT_ATOMS: atom_id res chain seq x y z
N MET A 1 16.01 -5.62 -18.52
CA MET A 1 14.92 -5.01 -19.32
C MET A 1 14.79 -3.57 -18.84
N ASN A 2 15.02 -2.57 -19.72
CA ASN A 2 14.95 -1.16 -19.31
C ASN A 2 13.54 -0.83 -18.80
N ASP A 3 13.38 -0.70 -17.49
CA ASP A 3 12.21 -0.06 -16.87
C ASP A 3 12.28 1.45 -17.13
N SER A 4 12.15 1.82 -18.40
CA SER A 4 12.06 3.23 -18.80
C SER A 4 10.84 3.83 -18.08
N ILE A 5 11.08 4.91 -17.35
CA ILE A 5 10.05 5.64 -16.61
C ILE A 5 8.99 6.06 -17.61
N HIS A 6 7.79 5.49 -17.51
CA HIS A 6 6.69 5.80 -18.42
C HIS A 6 6.32 7.29 -18.27
N PRO A 7 6.31 8.10 -19.35
CA PRO A 7 6.11 9.56 -19.25
C PRO A 7 4.78 9.92 -18.54
N ILE A 8 3.71 9.16 -18.80
CA ILE A 8 2.43 9.34 -18.12
C ILE A 8 2.57 9.08 -16.59
N ALA A 9 3.39 8.12 -16.18
CA ALA A 9 3.64 7.84 -14.77
C ALA A 9 4.31 9.03 -14.07
N SER A 10 5.24 9.70 -14.74
CA SER A 10 5.92 10.89 -14.22
C SER A 10 4.94 12.08 -14.13
N LEU A 11 4.12 12.29 -15.15
CA LEU A 11 3.11 13.34 -15.16
C LEU A 11 2.07 13.13 -14.05
N LEU A 12 1.55 11.92 -13.91
CA LEU A 12 0.58 11.58 -12.85
C LEU A 12 1.19 11.75 -11.46
N ALA A 13 2.45 11.34 -11.26
CA ALA A 13 3.12 11.54 -9.99
C ALA A 13 3.31 13.03 -9.67
N ALA A 14 3.67 13.86 -10.65
CA ALA A 14 3.79 15.31 -10.48
C ALA A 14 2.42 15.93 -10.15
N ALA A 15 1.38 15.57 -10.89
CA ALA A 15 0.02 16.05 -10.64
C ALA A 15 -0.50 15.65 -9.25
N ALA A 16 -0.30 14.38 -8.84
CA ALA A 16 -0.69 13.91 -7.52
C ALA A 16 0.01 14.69 -6.40
N ARG A 17 1.32 14.91 -6.51
CA ARG A 17 2.09 15.72 -5.55
C ARG A 17 1.61 17.16 -5.50
N PHE A 18 1.32 17.76 -6.65
CA PHE A 18 0.84 19.14 -6.72
C PHE A 18 -0.54 19.29 -6.07
N ILE A 19 -1.49 18.41 -6.39
CA ILE A 19 -2.86 18.45 -5.85
C ILE A 19 -2.88 18.20 -4.35
N THR A 20 -2.08 17.26 -3.87
CA THR A 20 -2.10 16.85 -2.45
C THR A 20 -1.09 17.61 -1.59
N GLY A 21 -0.22 18.43 -2.20
CA GLY A 21 0.85 19.12 -1.48
C GLY A 21 1.67 18.19 -0.58
N VAL A 22 1.82 16.91 -0.98
CA VAL A 22 2.39 15.88 -0.10
C VAL A 22 3.82 16.22 0.30
N GLN A 23 4.03 16.32 1.60
CA GLN A 23 5.34 16.36 2.21
C GLN A 23 5.75 14.94 2.60
N VAL A 24 7.00 14.59 2.32
CA VAL A 24 7.53 13.25 2.58
C VAL A 24 8.58 13.29 3.67
N GLN A 25 8.40 12.48 4.70
CA GLN A 25 9.34 12.33 5.80
C GLN A 25 9.80 10.88 5.90
N TRP A 26 11.11 10.67 5.99
CA TRP A 26 11.74 9.38 6.22
C TRP A 26 12.22 9.32 7.67
N ALA A 27 11.43 8.66 8.53
CA ALA A 27 11.66 8.60 9.97
C ALA A 27 12.14 7.19 10.38
N GLY A 28 13.45 6.97 10.30
CA GLY A 28 14.06 5.70 10.67
C GLY A 28 14.38 4.75 9.52
N CYS A 29 14.20 5.20 8.27
CA CYS A 29 14.75 4.55 7.09
C CYS A 29 15.10 5.60 6.02
N GLU A 30 15.89 5.18 5.04
CA GLU A 30 16.22 5.97 3.86
C GLU A 30 15.56 5.38 2.62
N PRO A 31 15.32 6.20 1.55
CA PRO A 31 14.95 5.66 0.24
C PRO A 31 15.93 4.58 -0.21
N SER A 32 15.43 3.44 -0.66
CA SER A 32 16.29 2.33 -1.10
C SER A 32 15.66 1.58 -2.26
N VAL A 33 16.50 1.13 -3.18
CA VAL A 33 16.11 0.25 -4.29
C VAL A 33 15.98 -1.22 -3.88
N ARG A 34 16.29 -1.56 -2.61
CA ARG A 34 16.01 -2.88 -2.06
C ARG A 34 14.53 -3.19 -2.16
N GLN A 35 14.19 -4.46 -2.27
CA GLN A 35 12.80 -4.88 -2.26
C GLN A 35 12.14 -4.56 -0.93
N ARG A 36 10.96 -3.91 -1.00
CA ARG A 36 10.20 -3.49 0.16
C ARG A 36 8.72 -3.78 -0.02
N ILE A 37 8.06 -4.06 1.07
CA ILE A 37 6.61 -4.00 1.19
C ILE A 37 6.29 -2.76 2.01
N TYR A 38 5.84 -1.69 1.34
CA TYR A 38 5.31 -0.51 2.00
C TYR A 38 3.89 -0.79 2.45
N PHE A 39 3.64 -0.77 3.75
CA PHE A 39 2.30 -0.97 4.29
C PHE A 39 1.83 0.24 5.07
N ALA A 40 0.57 0.66 4.83
CA ALA A 40 0.09 1.94 5.32
C ALA A 40 -1.38 1.88 5.78
N ASN A 41 -1.81 2.95 6.49
CA ASN A 41 -3.22 3.21 6.77
C ASN A 41 -3.99 3.50 5.47
N HIS A 42 -5.30 3.18 5.46
CA HIS A 42 -6.14 3.34 4.27
C HIS A 42 -7.39 4.17 4.57
N THR A 43 -7.47 5.36 3.98
CA THR A 43 -8.53 6.34 4.25
C THR A 43 -9.18 6.90 2.99
N SER A 44 -8.45 6.91 1.87
CA SER A 44 -8.87 7.54 0.62
C SER A 44 -8.57 6.66 -0.60
N HIS A 45 -9.26 6.88 -1.70
CA HIS A 45 -8.90 6.30 -3.00
C HIS A 45 -7.55 6.80 -3.52
N LEU A 46 -7.09 7.97 -3.05
CA LEU A 46 -5.82 8.56 -3.44
C LEU A 46 -4.61 7.95 -2.71
N ASP A 47 -4.82 7.18 -1.65
CA ASP A 47 -3.73 6.73 -0.76
C ASP A 47 -2.58 6.07 -1.52
N PHE A 48 -2.88 5.08 -2.38
CA PHE A 48 -1.82 4.41 -3.11
C PHE A 48 -1.14 5.33 -4.14
N VAL A 49 -1.91 6.22 -4.79
CA VAL A 49 -1.37 7.18 -5.77
C VAL A 49 -0.41 8.14 -5.09
N VAL A 50 -0.77 8.65 -3.91
CA VAL A 50 0.06 9.56 -3.13
C VAL A 50 1.31 8.85 -2.64
N LEU A 51 1.18 7.68 -2.01
CA LEU A 51 2.32 6.91 -1.55
C LEU A 51 3.26 6.56 -2.71
N TRP A 52 2.71 6.05 -3.82
CA TRP A 52 3.48 5.71 -5.02
C TRP A 52 4.15 6.95 -5.64
N SER A 53 3.43 8.08 -5.74
CA SER A 53 3.98 9.32 -6.30
C SER A 53 5.10 9.92 -5.44
N ALA A 54 5.05 9.72 -4.13
CA ALA A 54 6.00 10.22 -3.15
C ALA A 54 7.38 9.51 -3.23
N LEU A 55 7.39 8.28 -3.72
CA LEU A 55 8.64 7.54 -3.89
C LEU A 55 9.54 8.19 -4.97
N PRO A 56 10.88 8.19 -4.78
CA PRO A 56 11.83 8.53 -5.82
C PRO A 56 11.56 7.76 -7.12
N ALA A 57 11.85 8.36 -8.26
CA ALA A 57 11.46 7.83 -9.57
C ALA A 57 11.95 6.39 -9.83
N GLU A 58 13.17 6.08 -9.43
CA GLU A 58 13.76 4.75 -9.57
C GLU A 58 13.05 3.70 -8.72
N ILE A 59 12.75 4.04 -7.45
CA ILE A 59 12.02 3.16 -6.52
C ILE A 59 10.59 2.98 -7.01
N ARG A 60 9.93 4.08 -7.44
CA ARG A 60 8.58 4.09 -7.96
C ARG A 60 8.42 3.19 -9.18
N ALA A 61 9.38 3.17 -10.10
CA ALA A 61 9.34 2.34 -11.30
C ALA A 61 9.25 0.84 -10.99
N ARG A 62 9.82 0.43 -9.86
CA ARG A 62 9.82 -0.96 -9.36
C ARG A 62 8.75 -1.25 -8.32
N THR A 63 7.95 -0.25 -7.91
CA THR A 63 6.94 -0.43 -6.86
C THR A 63 5.54 -0.58 -7.46
N ARG A 64 4.86 -1.68 -7.11
CA ARG A 64 3.55 -2.07 -7.60
C ARG A 64 2.51 -2.00 -6.48
N PRO A 65 1.40 -1.28 -6.64
CA PRO A 65 0.31 -1.31 -5.67
C PRO A 65 -0.47 -2.63 -5.78
N ILE A 66 -0.89 -3.17 -4.64
CA ILE A 66 -1.92 -4.19 -4.57
C ILE A 66 -3.28 -3.50 -4.66
N ALA A 67 -4.08 -3.87 -5.63
CA ALA A 67 -5.33 -3.18 -5.94
C ALA A 67 -6.47 -4.16 -6.21
N ALA A 68 -7.68 -3.75 -5.85
CA ALA A 68 -8.87 -4.58 -6.02
C ALA A 68 -9.29 -4.65 -7.49
N LYS A 69 -9.37 -5.86 -8.04
CA LYS A 69 -9.67 -6.15 -9.44
C LYS A 69 -11.02 -5.57 -9.88
N ASP A 70 -12.06 -5.78 -9.08
CA ASP A 70 -13.42 -5.28 -9.33
C ASP A 70 -13.47 -3.78 -9.60
N TYR A 71 -12.71 -2.98 -8.87
CA TYR A 71 -12.64 -1.53 -9.05
C TYR A 71 -11.82 -1.11 -10.28
N TRP A 72 -10.67 -1.77 -10.50
CA TRP A 72 -9.73 -1.34 -11.54
C TRP A 72 -10.09 -1.86 -12.94
N GLU A 73 -10.90 -2.92 -13.04
CA GLU A 73 -11.39 -3.44 -14.31
C GLU A 73 -12.72 -2.82 -14.77
N GLU A 74 -13.35 -1.96 -13.96
CA GLU A 74 -14.67 -1.38 -14.25
C GLU A 74 -14.67 -0.51 -15.52
N THR A 75 -13.60 0.27 -15.77
CA THR A 75 -13.52 1.13 -16.96
C THR A 75 -12.22 0.91 -17.75
N PRO A 76 -12.23 1.17 -19.09
CA PRO A 76 -11.02 1.05 -19.92
C PRO A 76 -9.86 1.92 -19.43
N LEU A 77 -10.15 3.13 -18.95
CA LEU A 77 -9.14 4.05 -18.42
C LEU A 77 -8.49 3.48 -17.15
N ARG A 78 -9.30 2.98 -16.21
CA ARG A 78 -8.75 2.37 -14.98
C ARG A 78 -7.91 1.15 -15.30
N ARG A 79 -8.36 0.28 -16.22
CA ARG A 79 -7.57 -0.87 -16.68
C ARG A 79 -6.23 -0.46 -17.27
N TYR A 80 -6.22 0.56 -18.12
CA TYR A 80 -4.99 1.09 -18.70
C TYR A 80 -4.04 1.63 -17.61
N LEU A 81 -4.54 2.46 -16.68
CA LEU A 81 -3.74 3.00 -15.57
C LEU A 81 -3.18 1.89 -14.69
N ALA A 82 -4.00 0.92 -14.29
CA ALA A 82 -3.56 -0.20 -13.49
C ALA A 82 -2.47 -1.02 -14.18
N ALA A 83 -2.67 -1.39 -15.46
CA ALA A 83 -1.78 -2.29 -16.17
C ALA A 83 -0.49 -1.61 -16.68
N LYS A 84 -0.60 -0.37 -17.20
CA LYS A 84 0.49 0.28 -17.93
C LYS A 84 1.23 1.33 -17.11
N VAL A 85 0.54 2.02 -16.20
CA VAL A 85 1.13 3.11 -15.43
C VAL A 85 1.59 2.63 -14.05
N PHE A 86 0.69 2.01 -13.30
CA PHE A 86 1.00 1.54 -11.95
C PHE A 86 1.58 0.13 -11.91
N LYS A 87 1.42 -0.65 -13.00
CA LYS A 87 1.76 -2.09 -13.04
C LYS A 87 1.18 -2.82 -11.82
N ALA A 88 -0.06 -2.46 -11.46
CA ALA A 88 -0.73 -2.91 -10.25
C ALA A 88 -0.96 -4.42 -10.25
N VAL A 89 -0.82 -5.04 -9.09
CA VAL A 89 -1.22 -6.42 -8.85
C VAL A 89 -2.70 -6.41 -8.53
N LEU A 90 -3.52 -6.89 -9.46
CA LEU A 90 -4.97 -6.90 -9.32
C LEU A 90 -5.43 -8.16 -8.59
N VAL A 91 -5.89 -8.00 -7.36
CA VAL A 91 -6.33 -9.10 -6.52
C VAL A 91 -7.85 -9.10 -6.37
N GLU A 92 -8.44 -10.29 -6.32
CA GLU A 92 -9.85 -10.41 -5.97
C GLU A 92 -10.03 -10.03 -4.49
N ARG A 93 -10.99 -9.15 -4.22
CA ARG A 93 -11.34 -8.88 -2.82
C ARG A 93 -11.80 -10.18 -2.21
N GLY A 94 -11.08 -10.66 -1.22
CA GLY A 94 -11.50 -11.80 -0.39
C GLY A 94 -12.74 -11.42 0.44
N VAL A 95 -13.83 -11.09 -0.22
CA VAL A 95 -15.16 -11.19 0.36
C VAL A 95 -15.36 -12.70 0.47
N MET A 96 -15.36 -13.25 1.69
CA MET A 96 -15.97 -14.54 1.93
C MET A 96 -17.37 -14.47 1.30
N PRO A 97 -17.62 -15.10 0.14
CA PRO A 97 -18.97 -15.11 -0.39
C PRO A 97 -19.84 -15.74 0.70
N LYS A 98 -20.97 -15.13 1.00
CA LYS A 98 -21.94 -15.72 1.91
C LYS A 98 -22.22 -17.14 1.42
N GLY A 99 -21.81 -18.15 2.21
CA GLY A 99 -22.01 -19.58 1.89
C GLY A 99 -20.77 -20.40 1.50
N LYS A 100 -19.56 -19.83 1.45
CA LYS A 100 -18.34 -20.62 1.26
C LYS A 100 -17.82 -21.21 2.58
N ASN A 101 -17.36 -22.46 2.50
CA ASN A 101 -16.80 -23.20 3.62
C ASN A 101 -15.44 -22.63 4.06
N HIS A 102 -15.03 -22.87 5.30
CA HIS A 102 -13.74 -22.43 5.86
C HIS A 102 -12.52 -22.84 5.01
N GLU A 103 -12.58 -23.97 4.30
CA GLU A 103 -11.52 -24.46 3.42
C GLU A 103 -11.35 -23.61 2.16
N GLU A 104 -12.46 -23.23 1.52
CA GLU A 104 -12.42 -22.34 0.33
C GLU A 104 -11.85 -20.97 0.68
N GLY A 105 -12.17 -20.43 1.86
CA GLY A 105 -11.61 -19.18 2.35
C GLY A 105 -10.10 -19.27 2.61
N ARG A 106 -9.62 -20.39 3.15
CA ARG A 106 -8.18 -20.66 3.34
C ARG A 106 -7.45 -20.81 2.01
N PHE A 107 -8.05 -21.49 1.04
CA PHE A 107 -7.47 -21.68 -0.29
C PHE A 107 -7.34 -20.32 -1.02
N ALA A 108 -8.40 -19.51 -1.04
CA ALA A 108 -8.37 -18.18 -1.62
C ALA A 108 -7.32 -17.27 -0.95
N GLY A 109 -7.17 -17.35 0.37
CA GLY A 109 -6.15 -16.63 1.11
C GLY A 109 -4.73 -17.04 0.72
N ARG A 110 -4.46 -18.34 0.56
CA ARG A 110 -3.16 -18.85 0.11
C ARG A 110 -2.85 -18.41 -1.32
N SER A 111 -3.81 -18.52 -2.23
CA SER A 111 -3.66 -18.07 -3.63
C SER A 111 -3.29 -16.60 -3.69
N LEU A 112 -3.93 -15.75 -2.89
CA LEU A 112 -3.61 -14.33 -2.79
C LEU A 112 -2.17 -14.07 -2.31
N ILE A 113 -1.70 -14.80 -1.30
CA ILE A 113 -0.32 -14.66 -0.80
C ILE A 113 0.70 -15.10 -1.87
N GLU A 114 0.45 -16.21 -2.57
CA GLU A 114 1.33 -16.65 -3.67
C GLU A 114 1.34 -15.66 -4.83
N GLU A 115 0.21 -15.06 -5.17
CA GLU A 115 0.12 -14.01 -6.20
C GLU A 115 0.94 -12.77 -5.80
N MET A 116 0.80 -12.28 -4.56
CA MET A 116 1.59 -11.16 -4.06
C MET A 116 3.09 -11.49 -3.97
N ALA A 117 3.45 -12.68 -3.51
CA ALA A 117 4.85 -13.13 -3.46
C ALA A 117 5.45 -13.28 -4.86
N GLY A 118 4.67 -13.80 -5.82
CA GLY A 118 5.06 -13.86 -7.24
C GLY A 118 5.25 -12.48 -7.86
N ALA A 119 4.40 -11.51 -7.50
CA ALA A 119 4.49 -10.14 -7.97
C ALA A 119 5.73 -9.39 -7.45
N LEU A 120 6.23 -9.72 -6.25
CA LEU A 120 7.51 -9.25 -5.77
C LEU A 120 8.66 -9.76 -6.67
N GLY A 121 8.58 -11.01 -7.13
CA GLY A 121 9.66 -11.60 -7.92
C GLY A 121 11.02 -11.39 -7.28
N GLY A 122 12.05 -11.09 -8.09
CA GLY A 122 13.41 -10.78 -7.62
C GLY A 122 13.73 -9.28 -7.49
N GLU A 123 12.84 -8.37 -7.93
CA GLU A 123 13.21 -6.95 -8.09
C GLU A 123 12.12 -5.93 -7.76
N HIS A 124 10.86 -6.35 -7.53
CA HIS A 124 9.77 -5.42 -7.32
C HIS A 124 9.46 -5.21 -5.84
N SER A 125 8.97 -4.03 -5.51
CA SER A 125 8.39 -3.69 -4.21
C SER A 125 6.87 -3.64 -4.32
N LEU A 126 6.17 -3.75 -3.18
CA LEU A 126 4.71 -3.67 -3.14
C LEU A 126 4.23 -2.53 -2.23
N ILE A 127 3.05 -1.99 -2.55
CA ILE A 127 2.27 -1.14 -1.65
C ILE A 127 1.04 -1.93 -1.22
N LEU A 128 0.86 -2.08 0.09
CA LEU A 128 -0.21 -2.85 0.70
C LEU A 128 -0.95 -2.02 1.76
N PHE A 129 -2.27 -2.16 1.78
CA PHE A 129 -3.14 -1.61 2.83
C PHE A 129 -3.72 -2.75 3.66
N PRO A 130 -3.08 -3.13 4.79
CA PRO A 130 -3.45 -4.34 5.51
C PRO A 130 -4.80 -4.25 6.23
N GLU A 131 -5.40 -3.06 6.37
CA GLU A 131 -6.78 -2.88 6.82
C GLU A 131 -7.79 -3.56 5.88
N GLY A 132 -7.45 -3.69 4.59
CA GLY A 132 -8.28 -4.32 3.56
C GLY A 132 -9.53 -3.53 3.17
N THR A 133 -9.85 -2.47 3.84
CA THR A 133 -10.92 -1.50 3.50
C THR A 133 -10.56 -0.12 4.05
N ARG A 134 -11.13 0.94 3.45
CA ARG A 134 -10.90 2.31 3.91
C ARG A 134 -11.57 2.58 5.26
N GLY A 135 -10.81 3.16 6.19
CA GLY A 135 -11.27 3.66 7.48
C GLY A 135 -11.76 5.11 7.42
N SER A 136 -12.20 5.65 8.58
CA SER A 136 -12.59 7.06 8.74
C SER A 136 -11.39 8.02 8.82
N GLY A 137 -10.19 7.49 9.07
CA GLY A 137 -8.98 8.29 9.31
C GLY A 137 -8.76 8.68 10.77
N GLU A 138 -9.70 8.38 11.68
CA GLU A 138 -9.54 8.66 13.11
C GLU A 138 -8.51 7.74 13.76
N LYS A 139 -8.57 6.45 13.43
CA LYS A 139 -7.67 5.41 13.95
C LYS A 139 -7.30 4.43 12.84
N VAL A 140 -6.09 3.89 12.90
CA VAL A 140 -5.67 2.76 12.08
C VAL A 140 -6.43 1.53 12.54
N ARG A 141 -7.13 0.87 11.61
CA ARG A 141 -7.95 -0.31 11.90
C ARG A 141 -7.08 -1.54 12.08
N THR A 142 -7.66 -2.59 12.62
CA THR A 142 -7.03 -3.91 12.75
C THR A 142 -6.55 -4.41 11.40
N PHE A 143 -5.32 -4.92 11.34
CA PHE A 143 -4.71 -5.47 10.15
C PHE A 143 -5.17 -6.92 9.90
N ARG A 144 -5.34 -7.25 8.63
CA ARG A 144 -5.67 -8.61 8.19
C ARG A 144 -4.39 -9.45 8.08
N GLY A 145 -4.52 -10.75 8.23
CA GLY A 145 -3.42 -11.71 8.24
C GLY A 145 -2.55 -11.76 6.97
N GLY A 146 -2.97 -11.12 5.88
CA GLY A 146 -2.23 -11.10 4.61
C GLY A 146 -0.80 -10.57 4.75
N LEU A 147 -0.60 -9.51 5.53
CA LEU A 147 0.73 -8.93 5.77
C LEU A 147 1.66 -9.94 6.46
N PHE A 148 1.17 -10.64 7.50
CA PHE A 148 1.95 -11.65 8.22
C PHE A 148 2.35 -12.83 7.33
N HIS A 149 1.39 -13.39 6.60
CA HIS A 149 1.66 -14.54 5.74
C HIS A 149 2.61 -14.17 4.57
N LEU A 150 2.50 -12.96 4.03
CA LEU A 150 3.42 -12.47 2.99
C LEU A 150 4.83 -12.26 3.57
N ALA A 151 4.95 -11.73 4.79
CA ALA A 151 6.22 -11.58 5.48
C ALA A 151 6.92 -12.91 5.73
N LEU A 152 6.17 -13.94 6.16
CA LEU A 152 6.71 -15.28 6.33
C LEU A 152 7.12 -15.93 4.99
N ARG A 153 6.39 -15.63 3.91
CA ARG A 153 6.68 -16.17 2.57
C ARG A 153 7.90 -15.51 1.93
N ARG A 154 8.18 -14.27 2.30
CA ARG A 154 9.29 -13.44 1.78
C ARG A 154 10.05 -12.76 2.93
N PRO A 155 10.76 -13.54 3.76
CA PRO A 155 11.52 -13.02 4.90
C PRO A 155 12.73 -12.17 4.49
N ASP A 156 13.12 -12.23 3.22
CA ASP A 156 14.18 -11.45 2.58
C ASP A 156 13.76 -9.99 2.28
N VAL A 157 12.46 -9.67 2.31
CA VAL A 157 11.91 -8.37 1.93
C VAL A 157 11.64 -7.50 3.16
N GLU A 158 12.12 -6.26 3.13
CA GLU A 158 11.89 -5.28 4.22
C GLU A 158 10.42 -4.83 4.26
N LEU A 159 9.80 -4.86 5.45
CA LEU A 159 8.46 -4.33 5.67
C LEU A 159 8.56 -2.90 6.21
N VAL A 160 8.19 -1.90 5.43
CA VAL A 160 8.30 -0.49 5.77
C VAL A 160 6.92 0.08 6.12
N PRO A 161 6.67 0.42 7.40
CA PRO A 161 5.44 1.08 7.79
C PRO A 161 5.41 2.50 7.23
N ALA A 162 4.23 2.94 6.80
CA ALA A 162 4.01 4.30 6.34
C ALA A 162 2.69 4.84 6.92
N TYR A 163 2.65 6.13 7.20
CA TYR A 163 1.44 6.80 7.67
C TYR A 163 1.12 8.00 6.80
N MET A 164 -0.13 8.08 6.36
CA MET A 164 -0.64 9.19 5.55
C MET A 164 -1.66 10.00 6.32
N GLU A 165 -1.43 11.31 6.39
CA GLU A 165 -2.32 12.27 7.03
C GLU A 165 -3.10 13.10 6.01
N ASN A 166 -4.32 13.49 6.38
CA ASN A 166 -5.21 14.40 5.67
C ASN A 166 -5.77 13.93 4.32
N LEU A 167 -5.45 12.74 3.82
CA LEU A 167 -5.94 12.29 2.50
C LEU A 167 -7.47 12.07 2.47
N ASN A 168 -8.08 11.68 3.59
CA ASN A 168 -9.53 11.61 3.74
C ASN A 168 -10.21 12.99 3.66
N ARG A 169 -9.48 14.07 3.94
CA ARG A 169 -9.96 15.46 3.85
C ARG A 169 -9.76 16.04 2.45
N ILE A 170 -8.70 15.61 1.74
CA ILE A 170 -8.43 16.02 0.36
C ILE A 170 -9.45 15.41 -0.58
N LEU A 171 -9.79 14.14 -0.43
CA LEU A 171 -10.84 13.47 -1.18
C LEU A 171 -11.71 12.65 -0.23
N PRO A 172 -12.76 13.26 0.36
CA PRO A 172 -13.70 12.56 1.21
C PRO A 172 -14.39 11.40 0.49
N LYS A 173 -14.92 10.46 1.26
CA LYS A 173 -15.66 9.32 0.72
C LYS A 173 -16.92 9.79 0.00
N GLY A 174 -17.02 9.52 -1.30
CA GLY A 174 -18.16 9.92 -2.14
C GLY A 174 -17.89 11.16 -2.99
N GLU A 175 -16.81 11.90 -2.74
CA GLU A 175 -16.41 13.06 -3.53
C GLU A 175 -15.45 12.67 -4.67
N PHE A 176 -15.49 13.46 -5.75
CA PHE A 176 -14.63 13.23 -6.94
C PHE A 176 -13.67 14.40 -7.20
N VAL A 177 -13.91 15.55 -6.56
CA VAL A 177 -13.06 16.73 -6.71
C VAL A 177 -12.17 16.86 -5.48
N PRO A 178 -10.84 16.76 -5.62
CA PRO A 178 -9.95 16.92 -4.49
C PRO A 178 -9.90 18.39 -4.03
N VAL A 179 -9.97 18.60 -2.72
CA VAL A 179 -9.72 19.90 -2.10
C VAL A 179 -8.21 20.04 -1.87
N PRO A 180 -7.53 21.05 -2.44
CA PRO A 180 -6.10 21.24 -2.21
C PRO A 180 -5.82 21.46 -0.72
N MET A 181 -5.10 20.54 -0.11
CA MET A 181 -4.71 20.59 1.29
C MET A 181 -3.37 19.89 1.45
N LEU A 182 -2.54 20.39 2.35
CA LEU A 182 -1.26 19.74 2.65
C LEU A 182 -1.50 18.37 3.28
N SER A 183 -0.87 17.37 2.72
CA SER A 183 -0.80 16.03 3.29
C SER A 183 0.63 15.70 3.73
N LEU A 184 0.74 14.80 4.68
CA LEU A 184 2.03 14.30 5.15
C LEU A 184 2.08 12.80 4.96
N LEU A 185 3.20 12.33 4.43
CA LEU A 185 3.52 10.91 4.32
C LEU A 185 4.81 10.64 5.08
N THR A 186 4.73 9.86 6.14
CA THR A 186 5.88 9.48 6.97
C THR A 186 6.18 7.99 6.78
N PHE A 187 7.42 7.67 6.37
CA PHE A 187 7.95 6.30 6.33
C PHE A 187 8.71 6.01 7.61
N GLY A 188 8.40 4.90 8.27
CA GLY A 188 9.03 4.48 9.53
C GLY A 188 10.17 3.47 9.35
N LYS A 189 10.74 3.07 10.48
CA LYS A 189 11.78 2.03 10.53
C LYS A 189 11.24 0.70 10.01
N PRO A 190 11.98 -0.01 9.14
CA PRO A 190 11.59 -1.34 8.69
C PRO A 190 11.40 -2.30 9.87
N ILE A 191 10.40 -3.18 9.75
CA ILE A 191 10.15 -4.26 10.71
C ILE A 191 10.25 -5.62 10.01
N GLN A 192 10.40 -6.67 10.79
CA GLN A 192 10.38 -8.07 10.35
C GLN A 192 9.58 -8.89 11.36
N VAL A 193 9.13 -10.08 10.97
CA VAL A 193 8.54 -11.04 11.90
C VAL A 193 9.67 -11.54 12.80
N GLU A 194 9.47 -11.47 14.12
CA GLU A 194 10.45 -11.94 15.10
C GLU A 194 10.36 -13.44 15.31
N ALA A 195 11.44 -14.05 15.79
CA ALA A 195 11.44 -15.47 16.10
C ALA A 195 10.37 -15.77 17.18
N HIS A 196 9.53 -16.76 16.91
CA HIS A 196 8.42 -17.18 17.78
C HIS A 196 7.25 -16.18 17.92
N GLU A 197 7.26 -15.06 17.18
CA GLU A 197 6.16 -14.10 17.19
C GLU A 197 4.91 -14.68 16.50
N GLY A 198 3.80 -14.66 17.23
CA GLY A 198 2.51 -15.10 16.71
C GLY A 198 1.91 -14.11 15.69
N LYS A 199 0.99 -14.60 14.87
CA LYS A 199 0.32 -13.78 13.85
C LYS A 199 -0.32 -12.53 14.44
N ASP A 200 -1.08 -12.67 15.52
CA ASP A 200 -1.85 -11.56 16.07
C ASP A 200 -0.95 -10.53 16.78
N GLU A 201 0.12 -10.99 17.41
CA GLU A 201 1.16 -10.18 18.02
C GLU A 201 1.91 -9.33 16.97
N PHE A 202 2.36 -9.97 15.88
CA PHE A 202 2.98 -9.27 14.77
C PHE A 202 2.05 -8.22 14.14
N LEU A 203 0.79 -8.57 13.88
CA LEU A 203 -0.16 -7.64 13.25
C LEU A 203 -0.46 -6.44 14.15
N GLU A 204 -0.52 -6.62 15.45
CA GLU A 204 -0.69 -5.51 16.39
C GLU A 204 0.55 -4.62 16.42
N ARG A 205 1.77 -5.20 16.52
CA ARG A 205 3.03 -4.47 16.46
C ARG A 205 3.19 -3.72 15.12
N ALA A 206 2.81 -4.33 14.00
CA ALA A 206 2.81 -3.66 12.70
C ALA A 206 1.81 -2.49 12.64
N ARG A 207 0.62 -2.65 13.23
CA ARG A 207 -0.39 -1.59 13.35
C ARG A 207 0.12 -0.43 14.22
N GLU A 208 0.76 -0.73 15.33
CA GLU A 208 1.38 0.25 16.20
C GLU A 208 2.53 0.98 15.52
N ALA A 209 3.36 0.27 14.75
CA ALA A 209 4.43 0.89 13.96
C ALA A 209 3.87 1.93 12.96
N VAL A 210 2.73 1.67 12.31
CA VAL A 210 2.06 2.66 11.46
C VAL A 210 1.45 3.78 12.30
N SER A 211 0.74 3.46 13.39
CA SER A 211 0.02 4.44 14.21
C SER A 211 0.95 5.44 14.90
N SER A 212 2.13 4.99 15.32
CA SER A 212 3.12 5.84 16.01
C SER A 212 3.70 6.93 15.11
N LEU A 213 3.70 6.72 13.79
CA LEU A 213 4.18 7.72 12.83
C LEU A 213 3.29 8.98 12.77
N ARG A 214 2.04 8.88 13.20
CA ARG A 214 1.12 10.02 13.30
C ARG A 214 1.65 11.15 14.18
N ARG A 215 2.42 10.83 15.23
CA ARG A 215 2.92 11.81 16.21
C ARG A 215 4.17 12.55 15.73
N ILE A 216 4.89 11.99 14.77
CA ILE A 216 6.14 12.57 14.25
C ILE A 216 5.86 13.76 13.33
N GLY A 217 4.69 13.78 12.66
CA GLY A 217 4.30 14.84 11.73
C GLY A 217 3.57 16.03 12.36
N SER A 218 3.27 15.99 13.66
CA SER A 218 2.47 17.00 14.39
C SER A 218 3.32 17.95 15.24
N ALA A 219 4.64 17.94 15.08
CA ALA A 219 5.58 18.80 15.80
C ALA A 219 6.02 20.01 14.95
#